data_a5e334d85bc897a0138b83cbb8671cde
#
_entry.id   a5e334d85bc897a0138b83cbb8671cde
#
_cell.length_a   1.000
_cell.length_b   1.000
_cell.length_c   1.000
_cell.angle_alpha   90.00
_cell.angle_beta   90.00
_cell.angle_gamma   90.00
#
_symmetry.space_group_name_H-M   'P 1'
#
loop_
_entity.id
_entity.type
_entity.pdbx_description
1 polymer ?
#
loop_
_entity_poly.entity_id
_entity_poly.type
_entity_poly.pdbx_seq_one_letter_code
_entity_poly.pdbx_strand_id
1 'polypeptide(L)'
;MKVEKISIKISQAKTFNFILLKKTAQKGFSLLEILIAVALVALVTAIAVQSFSTNDHQDLEDTVFEIDRSLRYATNEAIMRNSIVRLRIDLDTSPIEYIIEYGEGSEMVLPEMVDSDKLSIKEREDEANRQKKLDGRFTNTSYFEDGPKKFKDTVLIYGVGTSYQENIVTSGQASIYFYPSGEKDSAIIFLNTDEELVSLKIPPFEEKLYDEYYKFSQTEMDYIDDTLEGRSREVFRQWLRE
;
A
#
# COMPACT_ATOMS: atom_id res chain seq x y z
N MET A 1 -69.74 -77.91 37.49
CA MET A 1 -68.47 -77.09 37.59
C MET A 1 -68.15 -76.62 36.18
N LYS A 2 -68.26 -75.30 35.98
CA LYS A 2 -68.08 -74.66 34.65
C LYS A 2 -66.63 -74.62 34.20
N VAL A 3 -66.36 -75.03 32.97
CA VAL A 3 -65.10 -74.85 32.31
C VAL A 3 -65.21 -73.66 31.36
N GLU A 4 -64.47 -72.62 31.66
CA GLU A 4 -64.45 -71.41 30.85
C GLU A 4 -63.44 -71.57 29.67
N LYS A 5 -63.91 -71.25 28.46
CA LYS A 5 -63.15 -71.24 27.23
C LYS A 5 -62.36 -69.93 27.14
N ILE A 6 -61.03 -70.02 27.12
CA ILE A 6 -60.15 -68.87 26.78
C ILE A 6 -60.01 -68.79 25.27
N SER A 7 -60.50 -67.71 24.72
CA SER A 7 -60.39 -67.39 23.31
C SER A 7 -59.13 -66.52 23.06
N ILE A 8 -58.14 -67.02 22.37
CA ILE A 8 -56.96 -66.28 22.00
C ILE A 8 -57.22 -65.55 20.70
N LYS A 9 -57.24 -64.21 20.74
CA LYS A 9 -57.27 -63.37 19.58
C LYS A 9 -55.86 -63.29 18.97
N ILE A 10 -55.68 -63.76 17.74
CA ILE A 10 -54.48 -63.58 16.94
C ILE A 10 -54.53 -62.17 16.37
N SER A 11 -53.67 -61.36 16.85
CA SER A 11 -53.47 -59.96 16.39
C SER A 11 -52.72 -59.93 15.06
N GLN A 12 -53.13 -59.02 14.23
CA GLN A 12 -52.84 -58.72 12.85
C GLN A 12 -51.33 -58.62 12.51
N ALA A 13 -50.98 -59.25 11.39
CA ALA A 13 -49.70 -59.08 10.75
C ALA A 13 -49.50 -57.64 10.22
N LYS A 14 -48.50 -56.94 10.70
CA LYS A 14 -48.06 -55.67 10.16
C LYS A 14 -47.52 -55.88 8.77
N THR A 15 -48.21 -55.30 7.78
CA THR A 15 -47.69 -55.19 6.40
C THR A 15 -46.45 -54.32 6.39
N PHE A 16 -45.33 -54.91 6.07
CA PHE A 16 -44.04 -54.22 5.90
C PHE A 16 -44.06 -53.51 4.56
N ASN A 17 -44.32 -52.23 4.52
CA ASN A 17 -44.23 -51.38 3.34
C ASN A 17 -42.77 -51.28 2.93
N PHE A 18 -42.39 -52.01 1.90
CA PHE A 18 -41.07 -51.92 1.25
C PHE A 18 -41.08 -50.63 0.44
N ILE A 19 -40.47 -49.59 1.01
CA ILE A 19 -40.21 -48.33 0.29
C ILE A 19 -39.15 -48.66 -0.79
N LEU A 20 -39.59 -48.78 -2.02
CA LEU A 20 -38.75 -48.81 -3.19
C LEU A 20 -37.99 -47.50 -3.29
N LEU A 21 -36.77 -47.46 -2.80
CA LEU A 21 -35.82 -46.39 -3.08
C LEU A 21 -35.64 -46.28 -4.60
N LYS A 22 -36.28 -45.29 -5.17
CA LYS A 22 -36.12 -44.91 -6.57
C LYS A 22 -34.67 -44.56 -6.80
N LYS A 23 -33.89 -45.44 -7.38
CA LYS A 23 -32.50 -45.25 -7.76
C LYS A 23 -32.49 -44.14 -8.81
N THR A 24 -32.22 -42.92 -8.38
CA THR A 24 -31.99 -41.80 -9.29
C THR A 24 -30.75 -42.15 -10.12
N ALA A 25 -30.95 -42.34 -11.39
CA ALA A 25 -29.83 -42.54 -12.34
C ALA A 25 -28.95 -41.30 -12.27
N GLN A 26 -27.73 -41.45 -11.75
CA GLN A 26 -26.71 -40.40 -11.83
C GLN A 26 -26.41 -40.20 -13.35
N LYS A 27 -26.93 -39.09 -13.87
CA LYS A 27 -26.53 -38.63 -15.21
C LYS A 27 -25.09 -38.12 -15.09
N GLY A 28 -24.16 -38.78 -15.76
CA GLY A 28 -22.80 -38.28 -15.91
C GLY A 28 -22.83 -36.98 -16.71
N PHE A 29 -21.90 -36.05 -16.41
CA PHE A 29 -21.75 -34.83 -17.18
C PHE A 29 -21.43 -35.13 -18.65
N SER A 30 -22.07 -34.42 -19.56
CA SER A 30 -21.75 -34.52 -20.98
C SER A 30 -20.42 -33.81 -21.26
N LEU A 31 -19.68 -34.27 -22.25
CA LEU A 31 -18.43 -33.67 -22.68
C LEU A 31 -18.64 -32.20 -23.10
N LEU A 32 -19.79 -31.88 -23.70
CA LEU A 32 -20.21 -30.53 -24.05
C LEU A 32 -20.40 -29.65 -22.80
N GLU A 33 -20.98 -30.17 -21.72
CA GLU A 33 -21.24 -29.42 -20.47
C GLU A 33 -19.94 -29.06 -19.78
N ILE A 34 -18.95 -29.98 -19.76
CA ILE A 34 -17.61 -29.70 -19.24
C ILE A 34 -16.92 -28.62 -20.08
N LEU A 35 -17.05 -28.68 -21.41
CA LEU A 35 -16.44 -27.71 -22.30
C LEU A 35 -17.02 -26.32 -22.10
N ILE A 36 -18.34 -26.18 -21.93
CA ILE A 36 -19.02 -24.92 -21.61
C ILE A 36 -18.59 -24.42 -20.24
N ALA A 37 -18.52 -25.30 -19.22
CA ALA A 37 -18.09 -24.89 -17.87
C ALA A 37 -16.66 -24.36 -17.87
N VAL A 38 -15.72 -25.01 -18.55
CA VAL A 38 -14.33 -24.56 -18.69
C VAL A 38 -14.26 -23.23 -19.43
N ALA A 39 -15.02 -23.06 -20.50
CA ALA A 39 -15.09 -21.82 -21.27
C ALA A 39 -15.63 -20.65 -20.41
N LEU A 40 -16.66 -20.89 -19.58
CA LEU A 40 -17.19 -19.89 -18.65
C LEU A 40 -16.18 -19.53 -17.57
N VAL A 41 -15.52 -20.51 -16.98
CA VAL A 41 -14.45 -20.26 -15.98
C VAL A 41 -13.31 -19.44 -16.59
N ALA A 42 -12.86 -19.79 -17.79
CA ALA A 42 -11.82 -19.05 -18.51
C ALA A 42 -12.25 -17.59 -18.78
N LEU A 43 -13.52 -17.38 -19.20
CA LEU A 43 -14.06 -16.05 -19.44
C LEU A 43 -14.11 -15.20 -18.15
N VAL A 44 -14.62 -15.77 -17.06
CA VAL A 44 -14.69 -15.09 -15.75
C VAL A 44 -13.28 -14.76 -15.24
N THR A 45 -12.34 -15.69 -15.38
CA THR A 45 -10.95 -15.48 -14.97
C THR A 45 -10.30 -14.35 -15.78
N ALA A 46 -10.52 -14.31 -17.10
CA ALA A 46 -9.98 -13.24 -17.96
C ALA A 46 -10.50 -11.85 -17.55
N ILE A 47 -11.79 -11.73 -17.21
CA ILE A 47 -12.38 -10.47 -16.72
C ILE A 47 -11.83 -10.11 -15.34
N ALA A 48 -11.67 -11.06 -14.44
CA ALA A 48 -11.16 -10.83 -13.10
C ALA A 48 -9.71 -10.30 -13.13
N VAL A 49 -8.82 -10.93 -13.90
CA VAL A 49 -7.42 -10.49 -14.06
C VAL A 49 -7.34 -9.04 -14.55
N GLN A 50 -8.18 -8.68 -15.52
CA GLN A 50 -8.19 -7.30 -16.06
C GLN A 50 -8.68 -6.26 -15.03
N SER A 51 -9.54 -6.66 -14.09
CA SER A 51 -10.06 -5.76 -13.05
C SER A 51 -9.02 -5.45 -11.97
N PHE A 52 -8.12 -6.36 -11.65
CA PHE A 52 -7.06 -6.12 -10.66
C PHE A 52 -6.05 -5.08 -11.16
N SER A 53 -5.56 -5.23 -12.36
CA SER A 53 -4.58 -4.29 -12.97
C SER A 53 -5.13 -2.85 -13.10
N THR A 54 -6.43 -2.69 -13.32
CA THR A 54 -7.06 -1.37 -13.40
C THR A 54 -7.15 -0.67 -12.04
N ASN A 55 -7.31 -1.46 -10.97
CA ASN A 55 -7.39 -0.92 -9.61
C ASN A 55 -6.02 -0.41 -9.12
N ASP A 56 -4.94 -1.11 -9.42
CA ASP A 56 -3.59 -0.74 -8.96
C ASP A 56 -3.13 0.60 -9.56
N HIS A 57 -3.39 0.83 -10.85
CA HIS A 57 -3.12 2.13 -11.47
C HIS A 57 -3.95 3.25 -10.85
N GLN A 58 -5.24 3.01 -10.60
CA GLN A 58 -6.11 3.99 -9.97
C GLN A 58 -5.70 4.28 -8.52
N ASP A 59 -5.28 3.25 -7.77
CA ASP A 59 -4.76 3.41 -6.41
C ASP A 59 -3.47 4.22 -6.39
N LEU A 60 -2.63 4.05 -7.41
CA LEU A 60 -1.40 4.83 -7.61
C LEU A 60 -1.71 6.30 -7.87
N GLU A 61 -2.64 6.60 -8.80
CA GLU A 61 -3.10 7.98 -9.07
C GLU A 61 -3.71 8.65 -7.85
N ASP A 62 -4.55 7.92 -7.10
CA ASP A 62 -5.15 8.41 -5.85
C ASP A 62 -4.08 8.74 -4.80
N THR A 63 -3.04 7.91 -4.70
CA THR A 63 -1.91 8.12 -3.78
C THR A 63 -1.08 9.34 -4.19
N VAL A 64 -0.82 9.51 -5.48
CA VAL A 64 -0.17 10.72 -6.04
C VAL A 64 -0.96 11.97 -5.66
N PHE A 65 -2.28 11.94 -5.83
CA PHE A 65 -3.16 13.04 -5.46
C PHE A 65 -3.19 13.31 -3.94
N GLU A 66 -3.13 12.26 -3.13
CA GLU A 66 -3.05 12.39 -1.67
C GLU A 66 -1.74 13.05 -1.24
N ILE A 67 -0.61 12.67 -1.87
CA ILE A 67 0.69 13.31 -1.64
C ILE A 67 0.65 14.78 -2.05
N ASP A 68 0.15 15.12 -3.24
CA ASP A 68 0.03 16.52 -3.70
C ASP A 68 -0.77 17.37 -2.71
N ARG A 69 -1.91 16.87 -2.23
CA ARG A 69 -2.70 17.54 -1.18
C ARG A 69 -1.91 17.72 0.11
N SER A 70 -1.17 16.72 0.51
CA SER A 70 -0.37 16.74 1.74
C SER A 70 0.76 17.76 1.66
N LEU A 71 1.43 17.87 0.50
CA LEU A 71 2.46 18.87 0.25
C LEU A 71 1.90 20.30 0.30
N ARG A 72 0.75 20.54 -0.34
CA ARG A 72 0.05 21.85 -0.28
C ARG A 72 -0.40 22.19 1.13
N TYR A 73 -0.94 21.23 1.87
CA TYR A 73 -1.31 21.41 3.25
C TYR A 73 -0.10 21.78 4.11
N ALA A 74 1.01 21.04 3.99
CA ALA A 74 2.25 21.32 4.73
C ALA A 74 2.82 22.70 4.39
N THR A 75 2.82 23.12 3.12
CA THR A 75 3.25 24.47 2.71
C THR A 75 2.39 25.55 3.36
N ASN A 76 1.06 25.41 3.33
CA ASN A 76 0.13 26.36 3.94
C ASN A 76 0.30 26.42 5.47
N GLU A 77 0.46 25.28 6.13
CA GLU A 77 0.73 25.24 7.58
C GLU A 77 2.04 25.97 7.94
N ALA A 78 3.10 25.78 7.15
CA ALA A 78 4.38 26.46 7.36
C ALA A 78 4.24 27.98 7.27
N ILE A 79 3.54 28.48 6.24
CA ILE A 79 3.29 29.92 6.04
C ILE A 79 2.40 30.47 7.16
N MET A 80 1.26 29.80 7.47
CA MET A 80 0.28 30.28 8.44
C MET A 80 0.84 30.32 9.87
N ARG A 81 1.63 29.30 10.25
CA ARG A 81 2.24 29.21 11.58
C ARG A 81 3.52 30.01 11.71
N ASN A 82 4.07 30.48 10.59
CA ASN A 82 5.42 31.08 10.54
C ASN A 82 6.46 30.16 11.21
N SER A 83 6.38 28.86 10.96
CA SER A 83 7.26 27.84 11.53
C SER A 83 7.59 26.77 10.51
N ILE A 84 8.66 25.99 10.77
CA ILE A 84 9.00 24.84 9.92
C ILE A 84 7.93 23.77 10.09
N VAL A 85 7.53 23.20 8.96
CA VAL A 85 6.66 22.02 8.91
C VAL A 85 7.42 20.91 8.20
N ARG A 86 7.19 19.66 8.58
CA ARG A 86 7.74 18.50 7.86
C ARG A 86 6.64 17.51 7.51
N LEU A 87 6.76 16.93 6.34
CA LEU A 87 6.10 15.68 5.97
C LEU A 87 7.09 14.55 6.30
N ARG A 88 6.77 13.73 7.29
CA ARG A 88 7.55 12.57 7.66
C ARG A 88 6.85 11.30 7.15
N ILE A 89 7.61 10.47 6.48
CA ILE A 89 7.19 9.19 5.91
C ILE A 89 7.98 8.09 6.61
N ASP A 90 7.31 7.07 7.10
CA ASP A 90 7.94 5.89 7.70
C ASP A 90 7.94 4.75 6.68
N LEU A 91 9.12 4.48 6.14
CA LEU A 91 9.32 3.50 5.07
C LEU A 91 9.36 2.04 5.58
N ASP A 92 9.47 1.85 6.90
CA ASP A 92 9.54 0.51 7.51
C ASP A 92 8.15 -0.03 7.91
N THR A 93 7.09 0.78 7.77
CA THR A 93 5.72 0.36 8.09
C THR A 93 5.00 -0.25 6.88
N SER A 94 4.09 -1.19 7.13
CA SER A 94 3.22 -1.76 6.10
C SER A 94 1.77 -1.81 6.60
N PRO A 95 0.83 -1.05 6.02
CA PRO A 95 1.03 -0.03 4.98
C PRO A 95 1.91 1.14 5.44
N ILE A 96 2.53 1.83 4.49
CA ILE A 96 3.41 2.96 4.76
C ILE A 96 2.63 4.09 5.43
N GLU A 97 3.19 4.62 6.52
CA GLU A 97 2.59 5.68 7.31
C GLU A 97 3.27 7.02 7.02
N TYR A 98 2.47 8.10 7.07
CA TYR A 98 2.98 9.45 6.97
C TYR A 98 2.29 10.39 7.95
N ILE A 99 2.98 11.45 8.32
CA ILE A 99 2.47 12.47 9.24
C ILE A 99 3.01 13.85 8.87
N ILE A 100 2.21 14.89 9.11
CA ILE A 100 2.64 16.28 8.96
C ILE A 100 2.69 16.93 10.34
N GLU A 101 3.87 17.44 10.67
CA GLU A 101 4.21 17.96 11.97
C GLU A 101 4.82 19.36 11.81
N TYR A 102 4.62 20.24 12.80
CA TYR A 102 5.27 21.55 12.85
C TYR A 102 6.29 21.60 13.98
N GLY A 103 7.40 22.28 13.73
CA GLY A 103 8.47 22.52 14.71
C GLY A 103 8.38 23.92 15.32
N GLU A 104 9.20 24.15 16.33
CA GLU A 104 9.39 25.48 16.88
C GLU A 104 10.44 26.26 16.06
N GLY A 105 10.06 27.47 15.61
CA GLY A 105 10.95 28.37 14.90
C GLY A 105 10.91 28.27 13.38
N SER A 106 11.70 29.10 12.75
CA SER A 106 11.78 29.24 11.28
C SER A 106 13.16 28.87 10.70
N GLU A 107 14.04 28.31 11.53
CA GLU A 107 15.39 27.99 11.12
C GLU A 107 15.42 26.77 10.23
N MET A 108 16.23 26.82 9.17
CA MET A 108 16.41 25.72 8.25
C MET A 108 17.02 24.50 8.96
N VAL A 109 16.31 23.39 8.93
CA VAL A 109 16.81 22.10 9.42
C VAL A 109 17.28 21.31 8.21
N LEU A 110 18.52 20.89 8.21
CA LEU A 110 19.09 19.99 7.21
C LEU A 110 19.47 18.67 7.91
N PRO A 111 18.50 17.84 8.31
CA PRO A 111 18.85 16.52 8.81
C PRO A 111 19.25 15.65 7.62
N GLU A 112 20.41 15.02 7.76
CA GLU A 112 20.78 13.94 6.87
C GLU A 112 19.79 12.79 7.06
N MET A 113 19.09 12.38 5.99
CA MET A 113 18.32 11.15 5.99
C MET A 113 19.28 9.98 5.84
N VAL A 114 19.14 8.98 6.67
CA VAL A 114 20.03 7.82 6.70
C VAL A 114 19.24 6.57 6.41
N ASP A 115 19.74 5.78 5.49
CA ASP A 115 19.18 4.49 5.13
C ASP A 115 19.46 3.47 6.25
N SER A 116 18.44 3.09 7.00
CA SER A 116 18.58 2.26 8.20
C SER A 116 19.18 0.88 7.89
N ASP A 117 18.93 0.33 6.70
CA ASP A 117 19.43 -0.98 6.31
C ASP A 117 20.92 -1.02 6.06
N LYS A 118 21.52 0.14 5.79
CA LYS A 118 22.97 0.27 5.57
C LYS A 118 23.77 0.47 6.84
N LEU A 119 23.10 0.62 7.99
CA LEU A 119 23.72 0.87 9.29
C LEU A 119 24.07 -0.41 10.04
N SER A 120 25.17 -0.39 10.77
CA SER A 120 25.46 -1.40 11.79
C SER A 120 24.51 -1.30 12.97
N ILE A 121 24.42 -2.34 13.82
CA ILE A 121 23.50 -2.37 14.98
C ILE A 121 23.69 -1.15 15.89
N LYS A 122 24.94 -0.77 16.15
CA LYS A 122 25.25 0.39 17.00
C LYS A 122 24.85 1.72 16.35
N GLU A 123 25.13 1.88 15.07
CA GLU A 123 24.72 3.08 14.31
C GLU A 123 23.21 3.21 14.20
N ARG A 124 22.45 2.11 14.09
CA ARG A 124 20.97 2.13 14.15
C ARG A 124 20.46 2.63 15.50
N GLU A 125 21.10 2.21 16.60
CA GLU A 125 20.71 2.67 17.95
C GLU A 125 21.01 4.16 18.13
N ASP A 126 22.16 4.63 17.69
CA ASP A 126 22.55 6.04 17.72
C ASP A 126 21.62 6.89 16.86
N GLU A 127 21.26 6.40 15.66
CA GLU A 127 20.32 7.07 14.76
C GLU A 127 18.90 7.11 15.35
N ALA A 128 18.40 6.01 15.90
CA ALA A 128 17.09 5.99 16.57
C ALA A 128 17.03 7.00 17.73
N ASN A 129 18.11 7.15 18.48
CA ASN A 129 18.21 8.15 19.55
C ASN A 129 18.26 9.59 18.99
N ARG A 130 18.93 9.80 17.86
CA ARG A 130 18.98 11.09 17.15
C ARG A 130 17.58 11.45 16.64
N GLN A 131 16.89 10.54 15.97
CA GLN A 131 15.53 10.74 15.46
C GLN A 131 14.55 11.05 16.60
N LYS A 132 14.60 10.30 17.70
CA LYS A 132 13.75 10.55 18.85
C LYS A 132 13.94 11.96 19.45
N LYS A 133 15.18 12.49 19.46
CA LYS A 133 15.44 13.85 19.90
C LYS A 133 14.91 14.90 18.92
N LEU A 134 15.01 14.62 17.63
CA LEU A 134 14.48 15.48 16.58
C LEU A 134 12.94 15.48 16.62
N ASP A 135 12.32 14.32 16.73
CA ASP A 135 10.87 14.17 16.81
C ASP A 135 10.26 14.90 18.01
N GLY A 136 10.96 14.89 19.14
CA GLY A 136 10.55 15.65 20.33
C GLY A 136 10.49 17.19 20.15
N ARG A 137 10.98 17.72 19.03
CA ARG A 137 10.90 19.14 18.66
C ARG A 137 9.72 19.45 17.73
N PHE A 138 9.00 18.43 17.29
CA PHE A 138 7.87 18.55 16.38
C PHE A 138 6.58 18.14 17.07
N THR A 139 5.49 18.77 16.66
CA THR A 139 4.13 18.52 17.15
C THR A 139 3.22 18.26 15.96
N ASN A 140 2.28 17.32 16.11
CA ASN A 140 1.32 17.00 15.06
C ASN A 140 0.49 18.22 14.69
N THR A 141 0.23 18.42 13.40
CA THR A 141 -0.76 19.40 12.94
C THR A 141 -2.17 18.94 13.27
N SER A 142 -3.14 19.84 13.27
CA SER A 142 -4.54 19.54 13.62
C SER A 142 -5.16 18.44 12.74
N TYR A 143 -4.73 18.30 11.49
CA TYR A 143 -5.19 17.26 10.58
C TYR A 143 -4.65 15.85 10.93
N PHE A 144 -3.64 15.79 11.81
CA PHE A 144 -2.96 14.59 12.28
C PHE A 144 -3.03 14.43 13.80
N GLU A 145 -4.02 15.06 14.48
CA GLU A 145 -4.20 14.90 15.94
C GLU A 145 -4.41 13.43 16.34
N ASP A 146 -5.10 12.66 15.52
CA ASP A 146 -5.36 11.23 15.75
C ASP A 146 -4.15 10.32 15.42
N GLY A 147 -3.05 10.90 14.93
CA GLY A 147 -1.81 10.18 14.59
C GLY A 147 -1.52 10.09 13.10
N PRO A 148 -0.54 9.26 12.71
CA PRO A 148 -0.15 9.07 11.32
C PRO A 148 -1.30 8.54 10.46
N LYS A 149 -1.29 8.91 9.19
CA LYS A 149 -2.17 8.35 8.16
C LYS A 149 -1.44 7.30 7.35
N LYS A 150 -2.22 6.42 6.72
CA LYS A 150 -1.72 5.30 5.92
C LYS A 150 -2.02 5.53 4.46
N PHE A 151 -1.05 5.22 3.62
CA PHE A 151 -1.31 5.07 2.20
C PHE A 151 -2.06 3.76 1.91
N LYS A 152 -2.52 3.59 0.67
CA LYS A 152 -3.18 2.34 0.25
C LYS A 152 -2.19 1.17 0.27
N ASP A 153 -2.64 0.00 0.70
CA ASP A 153 -1.80 -1.21 0.81
C ASP A 153 -1.25 -1.71 -0.53
N THR A 154 -1.91 -1.34 -1.64
CA THR A 154 -1.53 -1.70 -3.01
C THR A 154 -0.38 -0.86 -3.56
N VAL A 155 -0.08 0.29 -2.93
CA VAL A 155 0.96 1.23 -3.35
C VAL A 155 2.09 1.24 -2.34
N LEU A 156 3.30 0.98 -2.81
CA LEU A 156 4.51 1.04 -2.00
C LEU A 156 5.27 2.33 -2.30
N ILE A 157 5.94 2.89 -1.29
CA ILE A 157 6.95 3.92 -1.51
C ILE A 157 8.29 3.20 -1.54
N TYR A 158 8.87 3.09 -2.73
CA TYR A 158 10.19 2.49 -2.90
C TYR A 158 11.26 3.29 -2.18
N GLY A 159 11.15 4.62 -2.19
CA GLY A 159 12.09 5.47 -1.48
C GLY A 159 11.90 6.95 -1.75
N VAL A 160 12.66 7.73 -1.00
CA VAL A 160 12.66 9.20 -1.03
C VAL A 160 14.08 9.71 -1.19
N GLY A 161 14.28 10.68 -2.09
CA GLY A 161 15.56 11.38 -2.24
C GLY A 161 15.36 12.89 -2.12
N THR A 162 16.39 13.60 -1.66
CA THR A 162 16.43 15.07 -1.68
C THR A 162 17.65 15.55 -2.45
N SER A 163 17.64 16.81 -2.89
CA SER A 163 18.78 17.41 -3.60
C SER A 163 20.06 17.53 -2.73
N TYR A 164 19.93 17.30 -1.43
CA TYR A 164 21.05 17.32 -0.48
C TYR A 164 21.72 15.96 -0.29
N GLN A 165 21.20 14.91 -0.92
CA GLN A 165 21.65 13.53 -0.75
C GLN A 165 22.20 12.95 -2.03
N GLU A 166 23.16 12.04 -1.90
CA GLU A 166 23.73 11.32 -3.03
C GLU A 166 22.93 10.07 -3.41
N ASN A 167 22.11 9.56 -2.49
CA ASN A 167 21.38 8.32 -2.66
C ASN A 167 19.91 8.45 -2.21
N ILE A 168 19.06 7.61 -2.79
CA ILE A 168 17.68 7.41 -2.35
C ILE A 168 17.69 6.68 -1.01
N VAL A 169 16.85 7.11 -0.07
CA VAL A 169 16.58 6.41 1.19
C VAL A 169 15.39 5.48 0.96
N THR A 170 15.61 4.19 1.19
CA THR A 170 14.64 3.12 0.94
C THR A 170 14.14 2.46 2.22
N SER A 171 14.68 2.83 3.39
CA SER A 171 14.28 2.30 4.70
C SER A 171 14.45 3.34 5.80
N GLY A 172 13.78 3.16 6.93
CA GLY A 172 13.77 4.13 8.03
C GLY A 172 12.79 5.27 7.80
N GLN A 173 13.14 6.46 8.27
CA GLN A 173 12.27 7.63 8.18
C GLN A 173 12.81 8.65 7.17
N ALA A 174 11.95 9.06 6.25
CA ALA A 174 12.23 10.15 5.33
C ALA A 174 11.40 11.40 5.71
N SER A 175 12.00 12.58 5.60
CA SER A 175 11.35 13.86 5.93
C SER A 175 11.59 14.89 4.85
N ILE A 176 10.53 15.59 4.44
CA ILE A 176 10.57 16.72 3.52
C ILE A 176 10.15 17.95 4.31
N TYR A 177 10.95 19.01 4.30
CA TYR A 177 10.73 20.21 5.09
C TYR A 177 10.13 21.33 4.27
N PHE A 178 9.24 22.10 4.92
CA PHE A 178 8.53 23.25 4.39
C PHE A 178 8.80 24.45 5.27
N TYR A 179 9.07 25.59 4.66
CA TYR A 179 9.52 26.79 5.33
C TYR A 179 8.46 27.91 5.29
N PRO A 180 8.47 28.84 6.25
CA PRO A 180 7.54 29.98 6.28
C PRO A 180 7.59 30.86 5.05
N SER A 181 8.70 30.85 4.31
CA SER A 181 8.86 31.55 3.03
C SER A 181 7.99 30.99 1.89
N GLY A 182 7.37 29.82 2.08
CA GLY A 182 6.70 29.04 1.02
C GLY A 182 7.65 28.11 0.27
N GLU A 183 8.93 28.17 0.58
CA GLU A 183 9.93 27.23 0.05
C GLU A 183 9.78 25.86 0.72
N LYS A 184 10.18 24.81 0.03
CA LYS A 184 10.27 23.44 0.54
C LYS A 184 11.52 22.75 0.03
N ASP A 185 11.89 21.65 0.65
CA ASP A 185 13.00 20.83 0.15
C ASP A 185 12.70 20.36 -1.27
N SER A 186 13.70 20.48 -2.14
CA SER A 186 13.67 19.82 -3.44
C SER A 186 13.81 18.33 -3.21
N ALA A 187 12.77 17.55 -3.54
CA ALA A 187 12.71 16.13 -3.25
C ALA A 187 12.11 15.34 -4.41
N ILE A 188 12.35 14.04 -4.40
CA ILE A 188 11.73 13.08 -5.31
C ILE A 188 11.23 11.89 -4.49
N ILE A 189 9.98 11.47 -4.72
CA ILE A 189 9.39 10.29 -4.11
C ILE A 189 9.14 9.27 -5.23
N PHE A 190 9.54 8.03 -4.98
CA PHE A 190 9.28 6.91 -5.88
C PHE A 190 8.17 6.05 -5.30
N LEU A 191 7.06 5.95 -6.05
CA LEU A 191 5.92 5.07 -5.74
C LEU A 191 5.92 3.92 -6.72
N ASN A 192 5.53 2.74 -6.28
CA ASN A 192 5.36 1.61 -7.17
C ASN A 192 4.17 0.73 -6.79
N THR A 193 3.68 0.05 -7.79
CA THR A 193 2.86 -1.16 -7.72
C THR A 193 3.64 -2.31 -8.35
N ASP A 194 3.04 -3.48 -8.49
CA ASP A 194 3.66 -4.62 -9.18
C ASP A 194 3.86 -4.36 -10.68
N GLU A 195 3.13 -3.40 -11.28
CA GLU A 195 3.15 -3.15 -12.72
C GLU A 195 3.79 -1.81 -13.14
N GLU A 196 3.86 -0.84 -12.22
CA GLU A 196 4.25 0.54 -12.56
C GLU A 196 5.14 1.17 -11.48
N LEU A 197 6.04 2.05 -11.91
CA LEU A 197 6.82 2.97 -11.07
C LEU A 197 6.42 4.40 -11.40
N VAL A 198 6.23 5.22 -10.37
CA VAL A 198 6.02 6.67 -10.53
C VAL A 198 7.11 7.42 -9.79
N SER A 199 7.71 8.39 -10.44
CA SER A 199 8.58 9.37 -9.81
C SER A 199 7.85 10.69 -9.64
N LEU A 200 7.76 11.16 -8.38
CA LEU A 200 7.15 12.44 -8.02
C LEU A 200 8.25 13.44 -7.71
N LYS A 201 8.53 14.35 -8.63
CA LYS A 201 9.48 15.43 -8.45
C LYS A 201 8.80 16.61 -7.76
N ILE A 202 9.34 17.04 -6.63
CA ILE A 202 8.84 18.12 -5.78
C ILE A 202 9.79 19.31 -5.92
N PRO A 203 9.46 20.32 -6.70
CA PRO A 203 10.29 21.51 -6.85
C PRO A 203 10.19 22.41 -5.63
N PRO A 204 11.25 23.17 -5.27
CA PRO A 204 11.33 23.91 -4.02
C PRO A 204 10.38 25.11 -3.93
N PHE A 205 10.02 25.73 -5.06
CA PHE A 205 9.23 26.97 -5.10
C PHE A 205 7.88 26.85 -5.81
N GLU A 206 7.64 25.74 -6.51
CA GLU A 206 6.41 25.55 -7.28
C GLU A 206 5.37 24.78 -6.46
N GLU A 207 4.10 25.14 -6.63
CA GLU A 207 2.99 24.41 -5.98
C GLU A 207 2.76 23.05 -6.62
N LYS A 208 3.04 22.93 -7.93
CA LYS A 208 2.76 21.73 -8.71
C LYS A 208 3.94 20.77 -8.60
N LEU A 209 3.66 19.52 -8.24
CA LEU A 209 4.61 18.42 -8.43
C LEU A 209 4.59 17.93 -9.89
N TYR A 210 5.65 17.27 -10.30
CA TYR A 210 5.77 16.63 -11.61
C TYR A 210 5.85 15.13 -11.43
N ASP A 211 4.90 14.43 -12.03
CA ASP A 211 4.77 12.98 -12.00
C ASP A 211 5.19 12.38 -13.34
N GLU A 212 5.97 11.31 -13.29
CA GLU A 212 6.41 10.56 -14.45
C GLU A 212 6.20 9.07 -14.20
N TYR A 213 5.38 8.44 -15.07
CA TYR A 213 4.96 7.05 -14.97
C TYR A 213 5.83 6.17 -15.87
N TYR A 214 6.26 5.05 -15.31
CA TYR A 214 6.98 4.01 -16.03
C TYR A 214 6.28 2.66 -15.82
N LYS A 215 5.76 2.10 -16.92
CA LYS A 215 5.11 0.79 -16.89
C LYS A 215 6.13 -0.31 -17.16
N PHE A 216 6.13 -1.33 -16.30
CA PHE A 216 7.05 -2.45 -16.42
C PHE A 216 6.64 -3.39 -17.56
N SER A 217 7.63 -3.88 -18.31
CA SER A 217 7.46 -5.01 -19.20
C SER A 217 7.39 -6.33 -18.41
N GLN A 218 6.90 -7.40 -19.01
CA GLN A 218 6.81 -8.71 -18.35
C GLN A 218 8.16 -9.19 -17.79
N THR A 219 9.25 -8.96 -18.54
CA THR A 219 10.60 -9.34 -18.09
C THR A 219 11.07 -8.51 -16.89
N GLU A 220 10.67 -7.24 -16.80
CA GLU A 220 11.00 -6.36 -15.70
C GLU A 220 10.21 -6.72 -14.43
N MET A 221 8.97 -7.18 -14.57
CA MET A 221 8.17 -7.71 -13.45
C MET A 221 8.77 -8.99 -12.86
N ASP A 222 9.38 -9.85 -13.69
CA ASP A 222 10.05 -11.07 -13.22
C ASP A 222 11.30 -10.76 -12.33
N TYR A 223 11.86 -9.55 -12.44
CA TYR A 223 13.01 -9.04 -11.67
C TYR A 223 12.70 -7.67 -11.06
N ILE A 224 11.54 -7.56 -10.39
CA ILE A 224 10.99 -6.27 -9.95
C ILE A 224 11.94 -5.47 -9.03
N ASP A 225 12.60 -6.13 -8.08
CA ASP A 225 13.50 -5.47 -7.12
C ASP A 225 14.70 -4.83 -7.82
N ASP A 226 15.36 -5.56 -8.72
CA ASP A 226 16.49 -5.06 -9.51
C ASP A 226 16.06 -3.92 -10.46
N THR A 227 14.85 -4.03 -11.02
CA THR A 227 14.27 -3.03 -11.90
C THR A 227 13.96 -1.74 -11.15
N LEU A 228 13.32 -1.83 -9.98
CA LEU A 228 13.03 -0.68 -9.12
C LEU A 228 14.32 0.02 -8.70
N GLU A 229 15.33 -0.72 -8.22
CA GLU A 229 16.60 -0.15 -7.84
C GLU A 229 17.30 0.54 -9.02
N GLY A 230 17.38 -0.12 -10.16
CA GLY A 230 18.04 0.40 -11.35
C GLY A 230 17.37 1.67 -11.88
N ARG A 231 16.03 1.64 -12.06
CA ARG A 231 15.26 2.77 -12.61
C ARG A 231 15.21 3.95 -11.66
N SER A 232 14.91 3.72 -10.39
CA SER A 232 14.86 4.81 -9.41
C SER A 232 16.20 5.52 -9.28
N ARG A 233 17.32 4.76 -9.27
CA ARG A 233 18.66 5.33 -9.23
C ARG A 233 19.01 6.12 -10.51
N GLU A 234 18.60 5.64 -11.69
CA GLU A 234 18.80 6.34 -12.96
C GLU A 234 18.05 7.68 -12.95
N VAL A 235 16.75 7.65 -12.65
CA VAL A 235 15.88 8.85 -12.59
C VAL A 235 16.40 9.84 -11.54
N PHE A 236 16.77 9.36 -10.36
CA PHE A 236 17.32 10.22 -9.30
C PHE A 236 18.61 10.92 -9.72
N ARG A 237 19.56 10.21 -10.35
CA ARG A 237 20.79 10.80 -10.84
C ARG A 237 20.58 11.80 -11.98
N GLN A 238 19.58 11.56 -12.82
CA GLN A 238 19.20 12.50 -13.87
C GLN A 238 18.61 13.77 -13.23
N TRP A 239 17.68 13.62 -12.31
CA TRP A 239 17.05 14.72 -11.60
C TRP A 239 18.05 15.59 -10.81
N LEU A 240 19.08 15.01 -10.19
CA LEU A 240 20.14 15.78 -9.50
C LEU A 240 21.00 16.66 -10.43
N ARG A 241 20.89 16.47 -11.76
CA ARG A 241 21.64 17.24 -12.76
C ARG A 241 20.81 18.34 -13.44
N GLU A 242 19.48 18.29 -13.23
CA GLU A 242 18.54 19.30 -13.70
C GLU A 242 18.59 20.57 -12.83
#